data_0393001ca644f018c56ca67cedea1cd2
#
_entry.id   0393001ca644f018c56ca67cedea1cd2
#
_cell.length_a   1.000
_cell.length_b   1.000
_cell.length_c   1.000
_cell.angle_alpha   90.00
_cell.angle_beta   90.00
_cell.angle_gamma   90.00
#
_symmetry.space_group_name_H-M   'P 1'
#
loop_
_entity.id
_entity.type
_entity.pdbx_description
1 polymer ?
#
loop_
_entity_poly.entity_id
_entity_poly.type
_entity_poly.pdbx_seq_one_letter_code
_entity_poly.pdbx_strand_id
1 'polypeptide(L)'
;SGKGKSIFLILPTPGCSWALGPSGGCTMCSYIHDCYLKPIETDKIIELFQNQLNRYLEEIKEDFDNGEKIAIKLFASGSFFNPEELPIKARDQILKIISNIDEISEVIVESRPEYITSTRINEICEILNGKLFEISIGLETVNEETRLEKINKGFTTETFKKAIDLIKEAKNEYNIK
;
A
#
# COMPACT_ATOMS: atom_id res chain seq x y z
N SER A 1 -8.04 3.26 22.43
CA SER A 1 -7.21 2.45 21.54
C SER A 1 -7.46 0.97 21.83
N GLY A 2 -8.37 0.35 21.08
CA GLY A 2 -8.61 -1.08 21.16
C GLY A 2 -7.43 -1.86 20.58
N LYS A 3 -7.15 -3.05 21.11
CA LYS A 3 -6.29 -4.02 20.44
C LYS A 3 -7.06 -4.51 19.21
N GLY A 4 -6.73 -3.97 18.02
CA GLY A 4 -7.32 -4.42 16.76
C GLY A 4 -6.54 -5.59 16.18
N LYS A 5 -7.23 -6.47 15.45
CA LYS A 5 -6.61 -7.49 14.61
C LYS A 5 -6.28 -6.93 13.25
N SER A 6 -5.25 -7.45 12.62
CA SER A 6 -4.91 -7.09 11.23
C SER A 6 -4.49 -8.32 10.44
N ILE A 7 -4.86 -8.35 9.17
CA ILE A 7 -4.38 -9.34 8.21
C ILE A 7 -3.35 -8.69 7.28
N PHE A 8 -2.38 -9.49 6.85
CA PHE A 8 -1.31 -9.11 5.94
C PHE A 8 -1.49 -9.84 4.62
N LEU A 9 -1.56 -9.10 3.54
CA LEU A 9 -1.58 -9.66 2.19
C LEU A 9 -0.44 -9.09 1.37
N ILE A 10 0.34 -9.97 0.76
CA ILE A 10 1.40 -9.58 -0.17
C ILE A 10 0.86 -9.72 -1.58
N LEU A 11 0.76 -8.59 -2.27
CA LEU A 11 0.33 -8.56 -3.66
C LEU A 11 1.45 -9.08 -4.56
N PRO A 12 1.14 -9.98 -5.51
CA PRO A 12 2.12 -10.48 -6.45
C PRO A 12 2.44 -9.41 -7.48
N THR A 13 3.51 -8.67 -7.26
CA THR A 13 3.98 -7.60 -8.16
C THR A 13 5.38 -7.90 -8.68
N PRO A 14 5.82 -7.28 -9.78
CA PRO A 14 7.18 -7.46 -10.28
C PRO A 14 8.26 -6.96 -9.33
N GLY A 15 7.90 -6.12 -8.35
CA GLY A 15 8.80 -5.51 -7.39
C GLY A 15 8.93 -4.00 -7.56
N CYS A 16 9.75 -3.40 -6.71
CA CYS A 16 9.98 -1.94 -6.70
C CYS A 16 10.73 -1.49 -7.95
N SER A 17 10.15 -0.58 -8.74
CA SER A 17 10.78 -0.02 -9.95
C SER A 17 12.11 0.69 -9.66
N TRP A 18 12.26 1.29 -8.46
CA TRP A 18 13.53 1.85 -8.00
C TRP A 18 14.62 0.78 -7.81
N ALA A 19 14.26 -0.41 -7.32
CA ALA A 19 15.19 -1.51 -7.14
C ALA A 19 15.51 -2.25 -8.45
N LEU A 20 14.54 -2.35 -9.36
CA LEU A 20 14.70 -2.98 -10.67
C LEU A 20 15.38 -2.07 -11.70
N GLY A 21 15.40 -0.78 -11.44
CA GLY A 21 16.01 0.21 -12.33
C GLY A 21 17.52 0.37 -12.15
N PRO A 22 18.14 1.32 -12.87
CA PRO A 22 19.59 1.56 -12.83
C PRO A 22 20.15 1.93 -11.45
N SER A 23 19.29 2.44 -10.55
CA SER A 23 19.66 2.82 -9.18
C SER A 23 20.00 1.62 -8.29
N GLY A 24 19.50 0.41 -8.60
CA GLY A 24 19.72 -0.79 -7.82
C GLY A 24 18.96 -0.84 -6.48
N GLY A 25 18.10 0.16 -6.20
CA GLY A 25 17.27 0.19 -5.00
C GLY A 25 17.95 0.72 -3.74
N CYS A 26 17.21 0.66 -2.63
CA CYS A 26 17.71 1.04 -1.32
C CYS A 26 18.69 -0.01 -0.80
N THR A 27 19.83 0.43 -0.24
CA THR A 27 20.93 -0.46 0.21
C THR A 27 20.53 -1.45 1.31
N MET A 28 19.45 -1.16 2.04
CA MET A 28 18.95 -1.97 3.14
C MET A 28 17.73 -2.84 2.78
N CYS A 29 17.22 -2.73 1.54
CA CYS A 29 15.99 -3.41 1.14
C CYS A 29 16.27 -4.78 0.56
N SER A 30 15.63 -5.82 1.11
CA SER A 30 15.70 -7.20 0.61
C SER A 30 14.47 -7.62 -0.18
N TYR A 31 13.41 -6.81 -0.27
CA TYR A 31 12.14 -7.19 -0.88
C TYR A 31 12.24 -7.59 -2.35
N ILE A 32 13.28 -7.11 -3.06
CA ILE A 32 13.53 -7.49 -4.43
C ILE A 32 13.76 -9.01 -4.60
N HIS A 33 14.23 -9.68 -3.55
CA HIS A 33 14.48 -11.13 -3.57
C HIS A 33 13.18 -11.94 -3.43
N ASP A 34 12.10 -11.32 -2.96
CA ASP A 34 10.83 -11.97 -2.67
C ASP A 34 9.73 -11.63 -3.69
N CYS A 35 10.06 -10.85 -4.72
CA CYS A 35 9.11 -10.44 -5.76
C CYS A 35 9.19 -11.33 -7.00
N TYR A 36 8.19 -11.23 -7.86
CA TYR A 36 8.07 -12.08 -9.05
C TYR A 36 9.07 -11.75 -10.16
N LEU A 37 9.70 -10.57 -10.16
CA LEU A 37 10.67 -10.07 -11.15
C LEU A 37 10.17 -10.02 -12.61
N LYS A 38 8.91 -10.39 -12.84
CA LYS A 38 8.27 -10.40 -14.16
C LYS A 38 6.89 -9.76 -14.06
N PRO A 39 6.41 -9.11 -15.11
CA PRO A 39 5.04 -8.64 -15.18
C PRO A 39 4.06 -9.79 -14.94
N ILE A 40 3.02 -9.52 -14.18
CA ILE A 40 1.93 -10.47 -13.90
C ILE A 40 0.65 -9.88 -14.50
N GLU A 41 -0.13 -10.72 -15.14
CA GLU A 41 -1.41 -10.33 -15.72
C GLU A 41 -2.34 -9.78 -14.63
N THR A 42 -2.99 -8.66 -14.94
CA THR A 42 -3.86 -7.94 -13.99
C THR A 42 -4.90 -8.85 -13.33
N ASP A 43 -5.56 -9.70 -14.12
CA ASP A 43 -6.60 -10.59 -13.60
C ASP A 43 -6.01 -11.68 -12.69
N LYS A 44 -4.75 -12.07 -12.92
CA LYS A 44 -4.04 -13.01 -12.04
C LYS A 44 -3.67 -12.38 -10.69
N ILE A 45 -3.31 -11.10 -10.66
CA ILE A 45 -3.08 -10.38 -9.40
C ILE A 45 -4.36 -10.37 -8.56
N ILE A 46 -5.50 -10.07 -9.19
CA ILE A 46 -6.81 -10.03 -8.53
C ILE A 46 -7.21 -11.42 -8.01
N GLU A 47 -7.07 -12.47 -8.83
CA GLU A 47 -7.34 -13.86 -8.43
C GLU A 47 -6.52 -14.28 -7.20
N LEU A 48 -5.21 -14.04 -7.23
CA LEU A 48 -4.31 -14.40 -6.13
C LEU A 48 -4.63 -13.62 -4.86
N PHE A 49 -4.96 -12.34 -4.98
CA PHE A 49 -5.42 -11.54 -3.86
C PHE A 49 -6.71 -12.11 -3.25
N GLN A 50 -7.73 -12.43 -4.07
CA GLN A 50 -8.99 -13.00 -3.60
C GLN A 50 -8.78 -14.33 -2.88
N ASN A 51 -7.94 -15.21 -3.42
CA ASN A 51 -7.64 -16.49 -2.80
C ASN A 51 -6.97 -16.34 -1.43
N GLN A 52 -6.02 -15.40 -1.29
CA GLN A 52 -5.40 -15.10 0.00
C GLN A 52 -6.41 -14.51 0.98
N LEU A 53 -7.19 -13.52 0.54
CA LEU A 53 -8.19 -12.86 1.36
C LEU A 53 -9.22 -13.85 1.89
N ASN A 54 -9.81 -14.67 1.03
CA ASN A 54 -10.82 -15.66 1.43
C ASN A 54 -10.29 -16.62 2.48
N ARG A 55 -9.05 -17.12 2.33
CA ARG A 55 -8.44 -17.99 3.33
C ARG A 55 -8.32 -17.31 4.69
N TYR A 56 -7.85 -16.06 4.74
CA TYR A 56 -7.75 -15.33 6.00
C TYR A 56 -9.10 -15.02 6.62
N LEU A 57 -10.11 -14.67 5.81
CA LEU A 57 -11.46 -14.40 6.32
C LEU A 57 -12.09 -15.66 6.95
N GLU A 58 -11.83 -16.84 6.37
CA GLU A 58 -12.26 -18.11 6.99
C GLU A 58 -11.55 -18.39 8.31
N GLU A 59 -10.22 -18.15 8.39
CA GLU A 59 -9.42 -18.36 9.60
C GLU A 59 -9.85 -17.48 10.77
N ILE A 60 -10.37 -16.27 10.51
CA ILE A 60 -10.77 -15.28 11.53
C ILE A 60 -12.29 -15.12 11.66
N LYS A 61 -13.07 -16.03 11.11
CA LYS A 61 -14.53 -15.94 11.07
C LYS A 61 -15.15 -15.80 12.46
N GLU A 62 -14.62 -16.52 13.46
CA GLU A 62 -15.11 -16.43 14.84
C GLU A 62 -14.94 -15.03 15.44
N ASP A 63 -13.93 -14.28 15.01
CA ASP A 63 -13.70 -12.90 15.46
C ASP A 63 -14.77 -11.95 14.91
N PHE A 64 -15.21 -12.16 13.67
CA PHE A 64 -16.28 -11.38 13.06
C PHE A 64 -17.61 -11.63 13.73
N ASP A 65 -17.91 -12.85 14.12
CA ASP A 65 -19.13 -13.20 14.85
C ASP A 65 -19.22 -12.45 16.20
N ASN A 66 -18.08 -12.05 16.76
CA ASN A 66 -17.98 -11.20 17.95
C ASN A 66 -18.05 -9.70 17.64
N GLY A 67 -18.24 -9.28 16.38
CA GLY A 67 -18.35 -7.89 15.95
C GLY A 67 -17.02 -7.13 15.92
N GLU A 68 -15.87 -7.83 15.95
CA GLU A 68 -14.56 -7.21 15.83
C GLU A 68 -14.32 -6.65 14.42
N LYS A 69 -13.70 -5.47 14.36
CA LYS A 69 -13.24 -4.87 13.10
C LYS A 69 -11.76 -5.13 12.92
N ILE A 70 -11.35 -5.29 11.68
CA ILE A 70 -9.94 -5.56 11.32
C ILE A 70 -9.37 -4.49 10.41
N ALA A 71 -8.04 -4.37 10.45
CA ALA A 71 -7.25 -3.68 9.47
C ALA A 71 -6.70 -4.67 8.43
N ILE A 72 -6.70 -4.29 7.16
CA ILE A 72 -5.99 -5.03 6.10
C ILE A 72 -4.74 -4.26 5.68
N LYS A 73 -3.60 -4.94 5.67
CA LYS A 73 -2.32 -4.40 5.21
C LYS A 73 -1.96 -5.02 3.87
N LEU A 74 -1.83 -4.18 2.86
CA LEU A 74 -1.50 -4.58 1.49
C LEU A 74 -0.06 -4.16 1.17
N PHE A 75 0.82 -5.12 1.02
CA PHE A 75 2.21 -4.89 0.62
C PHE A 75 2.43 -5.36 -0.82
N ALA A 76 3.15 -4.55 -1.59
CA ALA A 76 3.38 -4.78 -3.01
C ALA A 76 4.88 -4.95 -3.37
N SER A 77 5.75 -5.18 -2.38
CA SER A 77 7.21 -5.15 -2.56
C SER A 77 7.74 -3.89 -3.27
N GLY A 78 6.95 -2.83 -3.27
CA GLY A 78 7.18 -1.55 -3.93
C GLY A 78 6.12 -0.54 -3.52
N SER A 79 5.63 0.24 -4.48
CA SER A 79 4.71 1.35 -4.23
C SER A 79 3.30 1.03 -4.70
N PHE A 80 2.35 0.98 -3.77
CA PHE A 80 0.93 0.76 -4.08
C PHE A 80 0.35 1.79 -5.06
N PHE A 81 0.89 3.00 -5.04
CA PHE A 81 0.49 4.11 -5.91
C PHE A 81 1.18 4.12 -7.28
N ASN A 82 2.18 3.26 -7.52
CA ASN A 82 2.87 3.23 -8.81
C ASN A 82 2.17 2.30 -9.81
N PRO A 83 1.58 2.81 -10.92
CA PRO A 83 0.87 1.99 -11.89
C PRO A 83 1.76 1.02 -12.69
N GLU A 84 3.08 1.24 -12.68
CA GLU A 84 4.05 0.32 -13.29
C GLU A 84 4.31 -0.90 -12.39
N GLU A 85 4.12 -0.76 -11.07
CA GLU A 85 4.30 -1.84 -10.10
C GLU A 85 2.98 -2.55 -9.79
N LEU A 86 1.89 -1.78 -9.61
CA LEU A 86 0.54 -2.29 -9.42
C LEU A 86 -0.41 -1.62 -10.43
N PRO A 87 -0.87 -2.35 -11.47
CA PRO A 87 -1.77 -1.79 -12.48
C PRO A 87 -3.03 -1.18 -11.85
N ILE A 88 -3.45 -0.01 -12.34
CA ILE A 88 -4.62 0.73 -11.81
C ILE A 88 -5.86 -0.17 -11.74
N LYS A 89 -6.13 -0.95 -12.79
CA LYS A 89 -7.27 -1.89 -12.82
C LYS A 89 -7.20 -2.91 -11.67
N ALA A 90 -6.02 -3.46 -11.36
CA ALA A 90 -5.85 -4.39 -10.25
C ALA A 90 -6.06 -3.69 -8.91
N ARG A 91 -5.41 -2.53 -8.71
CA ARG A 91 -5.57 -1.68 -7.53
C ARG A 91 -7.04 -1.40 -7.22
N ASP A 92 -7.75 -0.87 -8.20
CA ASP A 92 -9.14 -0.44 -8.01
C ASP A 92 -10.08 -1.63 -7.75
N GLN A 93 -9.86 -2.76 -8.43
CA GLN A 93 -10.66 -3.95 -8.21
C GLN A 93 -10.40 -4.56 -6.82
N ILE A 94 -9.16 -4.61 -6.36
CA ILE A 94 -8.79 -5.03 -5.01
C ILE A 94 -9.48 -4.14 -3.96
N LEU A 95 -9.42 -2.83 -4.13
CA LEU A 95 -10.06 -1.88 -3.22
C LEU A 95 -11.58 -2.01 -3.21
N LYS A 96 -12.22 -2.25 -4.36
CA LYS A 96 -13.66 -2.52 -4.46
C LYS A 96 -14.06 -3.80 -3.74
N ILE A 97 -13.27 -4.86 -3.82
CA ILE A 97 -13.51 -6.10 -3.08
C ILE A 97 -13.47 -5.80 -1.58
N ILE A 98 -12.44 -5.08 -1.11
CA ILE A 98 -12.28 -4.72 0.29
C ILE A 98 -13.40 -3.79 0.78
N SER A 99 -13.83 -2.83 -0.03
CA SER A 99 -14.86 -1.86 0.36
C SER A 99 -16.21 -2.53 0.64
N ASN A 100 -16.49 -3.69 0.04
CA ASN A 100 -17.70 -4.47 0.22
C ASN A 100 -17.66 -5.42 1.44
N ILE A 101 -16.58 -5.44 2.22
CA ILE A 101 -16.45 -6.28 3.42
C ILE A 101 -16.58 -5.38 4.65
N ASP A 102 -17.73 -5.44 5.30
CA ASP A 102 -18.06 -4.52 6.41
C ASP A 102 -17.13 -4.66 7.61
N GLU A 103 -16.58 -5.86 7.84
CA GLU A 103 -15.66 -6.16 8.93
C GLU A 103 -14.30 -5.47 8.75
N ILE A 104 -13.89 -5.17 7.53
CA ILE A 104 -12.67 -4.42 7.26
C ILE A 104 -12.95 -2.92 7.44
N SER A 105 -12.38 -2.32 8.47
CA SER A 105 -12.56 -0.90 8.78
C SER A 105 -11.39 -0.02 8.34
N GLU A 106 -10.23 -0.62 8.10
CA GLU A 106 -8.99 0.10 7.79
C GLU A 106 -8.20 -0.62 6.70
N VAL A 107 -7.66 0.17 5.77
CA VAL A 107 -6.78 -0.29 4.69
C VAL A 107 -5.45 0.43 4.81
N ILE A 108 -4.36 -0.32 4.94
CA ILE A 108 -3.00 0.19 5.10
C ILE A 108 -2.19 -0.23 3.89
N VAL A 109 -1.52 0.73 3.25
CA VAL A 109 -0.65 0.49 2.09
C VAL A 109 0.70 1.16 2.28
N GLU A 110 1.70 0.70 1.54
CA GLU A 110 3.01 1.35 1.48
C GLU A 110 3.23 2.01 0.12
N SER A 111 3.86 3.17 0.13
CA SER A 111 4.28 3.83 -1.11
C SER A 111 5.50 4.71 -0.92
N ARG A 112 6.22 4.90 -2.01
CA ARG A 112 7.22 5.97 -2.13
C ARG A 112 6.49 7.29 -2.33
N PRO A 113 7.01 8.41 -1.78
CA PRO A 113 6.31 9.69 -1.77
C PRO A 113 6.07 10.29 -3.16
N GLU A 114 6.94 10.04 -4.13
CA GLU A 114 6.84 10.58 -5.49
C GLU A 114 5.63 10.08 -6.28
N TYR A 115 5.03 8.96 -5.88
CA TYR A 115 3.84 8.42 -6.55
C TYR A 115 2.52 8.89 -5.93
N ILE A 116 2.59 9.57 -4.78
CA ILE A 116 1.41 10.08 -4.07
C ILE A 116 0.96 11.39 -4.73
N THR A 117 -0.24 11.41 -5.27
CA THR A 117 -0.87 12.58 -5.91
C THR A 117 -2.30 12.76 -5.39
N SER A 118 -2.82 13.98 -5.41
CA SER A 118 -4.21 14.28 -5.01
C SER A 118 -5.20 13.41 -5.78
N THR A 119 -5.04 13.30 -7.09
CA THR A 119 -5.92 12.48 -7.95
C THR A 119 -5.97 11.04 -7.48
N ARG A 120 -4.81 10.41 -7.22
CA ARG A 120 -4.76 9.02 -6.78
C ARG A 120 -5.30 8.80 -5.37
N ILE A 121 -5.07 9.76 -4.47
CA ILE A 121 -5.68 9.73 -3.13
C ILE A 121 -7.20 9.76 -3.25
N ASN A 122 -7.75 10.71 -4.01
CA ASN A 122 -9.19 10.87 -4.19
C ASN A 122 -9.83 9.60 -4.78
N GLU A 123 -9.28 9.08 -5.90
CA GLU A 123 -9.74 7.83 -6.53
C GLU A 123 -9.83 6.68 -5.52
N ILE A 124 -8.81 6.50 -4.69
CA ILE A 124 -8.75 5.42 -3.70
C ILE A 124 -9.76 5.65 -2.58
N CYS A 125 -9.83 6.85 -2.03
CA CYS A 125 -10.74 7.18 -0.94
C CYS A 125 -12.21 7.08 -1.35
N GLU A 126 -12.54 7.47 -2.58
CA GLU A 126 -13.89 7.29 -3.14
C GLU A 126 -14.26 5.80 -3.26
N ILE A 127 -13.34 4.94 -3.72
CA ILE A 127 -13.58 3.50 -3.79
C ILE A 127 -13.75 2.88 -2.40
N LEU A 128 -12.96 3.31 -1.43
CA LEU A 128 -13.00 2.79 -0.05
C LEU A 128 -14.24 3.24 0.75
N ASN A 129 -14.96 4.23 0.27
CA ASN A 129 -16.27 4.66 0.78
C ASN A 129 -16.30 4.84 2.31
N GLY A 130 -15.40 5.66 2.84
CA GLY A 130 -15.34 6.04 4.26
C GLY A 130 -14.55 5.09 5.17
N LYS A 131 -14.03 3.96 4.69
CA LYS A 131 -13.05 3.17 5.46
C LYS A 131 -11.82 4.01 5.75
N LEU A 132 -11.17 3.78 6.89
CA LEU A 132 -9.91 4.45 7.20
C LEU A 132 -8.82 4.01 6.22
N PHE A 133 -8.19 4.96 5.55
CA PHE A 133 -7.08 4.71 4.64
C PHE A 133 -5.77 5.20 5.24
N GLU A 134 -4.79 4.33 5.42
CA GLU A 134 -3.46 4.67 5.90
C GLU A 134 -2.41 4.50 4.79
N ILE A 135 -1.58 5.52 4.61
CA ILE A 135 -0.45 5.50 3.69
C ILE A 135 0.85 5.52 4.49
N SER A 136 1.57 4.41 4.48
CA SER A 136 2.88 4.30 5.09
C SER A 136 3.98 4.74 4.11
N ILE A 137 4.81 5.69 4.52
CA ILE A 137 5.91 6.22 3.71
C ILE A 137 7.23 6.05 4.47
N GLY A 138 8.11 5.21 3.97
CA GLY A 138 9.41 4.98 4.57
C GLY A 138 10.38 6.15 4.33
N LEU A 139 10.53 7.06 5.31
CA LEU A 139 11.53 8.14 5.27
C LEU A 139 12.92 7.66 5.67
N GLU A 140 13.01 6.71 6.59
CA GLU A 140 14.19 6.09 7.19
C GLU A 140 15.03 7.06 8.04
N THR A 141 15.35 8.23 7.51
CA THR A 141 16.10 9.29 8.21
C THR A 141 15.72 10.68 7.68
N VAL A 142 15.75 11.67 8.57
CA VAL A 142 15.59 13.08 8.21
C VAL A 142 16.86 13.68 7.58
N ASN A 143 18.03 13.06 7.80
CA ASN A 143 19.26 13.48 7.18
C ASN A 143 19.26 13.13 5.68
N GLU A 144 19.23 14.16 4.84
CA GLU A 144 19.09 14.02 3.39
C GLU A 144 20.29 13.36 2.74
N GLU A 145 21.50 13.73 3.13
CA GLU A 145 22.74 13.13 2.63
C GLU A 145 22.77 11.61 2.92
N THR A 146 22.48 11.24 4.17
CA THR A 146 22.41 9.82 4.55
C THR A 146 21.35 9.08 3.76
N ARG A 147 20.17 9.69 3.58
CA ARG A 147 19.07 9.06 2.83
C ARG A 147 19.41 8.87 1.36
N LEU A 148 20.01 9.86 0.71
CA LEU A 148 20.33 9.79 -0.72
C LEU A 148 21.59 8.98 -1.00
N GLU A 149 22.67 9.22 -0.23
CA GLU A 149 23.98 8.65 -0.57
C GLU A 149 24.29 7.32 0.12
N LYS A 150 23.77 7.09 1.34
CA LYS A 150 24.05 5.84 2.09
C LYS A 150 22.93 4.82 1.95
N ILE A 151 21.68 5.27 2.07
CA ILE A 151 20.49 4.41 1.95
C ILE A 151 20.08 4.25 0.48
N ASN A 152 20.46 5.17 -0.38
CA ASN A 152 20.04 5.23 -1.80
C ASN A 152 18.51 5.23 -1.95
N LYS A 153 17.81 6.05 -1.16
CA LYS A 153 16.34 6.11 -1.14
C LYS A 153 15.76 6.82 -2.37
N GLY A 154 16.53 7.69 -3.04
CA GLY A 154 16.21 8.31 -4.33
C GLY A 154 15.17 9.42 -4.32
N PHE A 155 14.70 9.87 -3.14
CA PHE A 155 13.81 11.03 -3.03
C PHE A 155 14.28 12.00 -1.95
N THR A 156 13.96 13.29 -2.14
CA THR A 156 14.35 14.39 -1.25
C THR A 156 13.40 14.55 -0.07
N THR A 157 13.81 15.31 0.96
CA THR A 157 12.93 15.72 2.06
C THR A 157 11.75 16.55 1.55
N GLU A 158 11.94 17.35 0.51
CA GLU A 158 10.89 18.15 -0.11
C GLU A 158 9.82 17.25 -0.75
N THR A 159 10.22 16.22 -1.49
CA THR A 159 9.28 15.23 -2.07
C THR A 159 8.46 14.54 -0.97
N PHE A 160 9.10 14.16 0.13
CA PHE A 160 8.40 13.58 1.27
C PHE A 160 7.40 14.57 1.90
N LYS A 161 7.82 15.82 2.18
CA LYS A 161 6.92 16.85 2.74
C LYS A 161 5.73 17.10 1.85
N LYS A 162 5.93 17.21 0.54
CA LYS A 162 4.85 17.39 -0.43
C LYS A 162 3.81 16.26 -0.35
N ALA A 163 4.24 15.01 -0.26
CA ALA A 163 3.32 13.88 -0.10
C ALA A 163 2.52 13.97 1.21
N ILE A 164 3.19 14.34 2.33
CA ILE A 164 2.52 14.54 3.62
C ILE A 164 1.49 15.67 3.56
N ASP A 165 1.79 16.76 2.86
CA ASP A 165 0.85 17.90 2.75
C ASP A 165 -0.37 17.50 1.93
N LEU A 166 -0.22 16.74 0.84
CA LEU A 166 -1.35 16.18 0.08
C LEU A 166 -2.24 15.27 0.94
N ILE A 167 -1.64 14.43 1.79
CA ILE A 167 -2.41 13.59 2.72
C ILE A 167 -3.15 14.44 3.76
N LYS A 168 -2.52 15.49 4.29
CA LYS A 168 -3.18 16.42 5.23
C LYS A 168 -4.35 17.18 4.59
N GLU A 169 -4.21 17.60 3.35
CA GLU A 169 -5.29 18.24 2.61
C GLU A 169 -6.48 17.27 2.43
N ALA A 170 -6.19 16.03 2.05
CA ALA A 170 -7.22 15.00 1.86
C ALA A 170 -7.99 14.66 3.15
N LYS A 171 -7.42 14.87 4.35
CA LYS A 171 -8.11 14.69 5.64
C LYS A 171 -9.34 15.59 5.83
N ASN A 172 -9.45 16.67 5.08
CA ASN A 172 -10.62 17.55 5.14
C ASN A 172 -11.86 16.91 4.51
N GLU A 173 -11.68 15.92 3.62
CA GLU A 173 -12.74 15.29 2.84
C GLU A 173 -12.85 13.78 3.12
N TYR A 174 -11.76 13.13 3.48
CA TYR A 174 -11.66 11.68 3.60
C TYR A 174 -11.11 11.23 4.95
N ASN A 175 -11.47 10.00 5.32
CA ASN A 175 -10.92 9.32 6.49
C ASN A 175 -9.54 8.72 6.16
N ILE A 176 -8.49 9.54 6.15
CA ILE A 176 -7.12 9.18 5.74
C ILE A 176 -6.06 9.59 6.78
N LYS A 177 -4.97 8.85 6.89
CA LYS A 177 -3.81 9.15 7.72
C LYS A 177 -2.49 8.68 7.11
#